data_7ce3a6a0a7b1c67e7ad79ae7fd1a96d9
#
_entry.id   7ce3a6a0a7b1c67e7ad79ae7fd1a96d9
#
_cell.length_a   1.000
_cell.length_b   1.000
_cell.length_c   1.000
_cell.angle_alpha   90.00
_cell.angle_beta   90.00
_cell.angle_gamma   90.00
#
_symmetry.space_group_name_H-M   'P 1'
#
loop_
_entity.id
_entity.type
_entity.pdbx_description
1 polymer ?
#
loop_
_entity_poly.entity_id
_entity_poly.type
_entity_poly.pdbx_seq_one_letter_code
_entity_poly.pdbx_strand_id
1 'polypeptide(L)'
;MFIVLSQSNPDPMYKQVTDQVKDAIASGDLKPNDKLPSIRQLARSLKISMITIKRAYLDLENEGYILTRAGMGSFVAEVDRQNLRDRKLQEFRDELTRIIRRGRKFGITRADLARIVQAIEE
;
A
#
# COMPACT_ATOMS: atom_id res chain seq x y z
N MET A 1 -14.76 -0.44 -4.84
CA MET A 1 -13.58 -0.03 -4.02
C MET A 1 -14.08 0.77 -2.83
N PHE A 2 -13.71 0.37 -1.65
CA PHE A 2 -14.15 1.00 -0.42
C PHE A 2 -12.93 1.55 0.32
N ILE A 3 -12.86 2.86 0.48
CA ILE A 3 -11.78 3.53 1.19
C ILE A 3 -12.34 4.24 2.42
N VAL A 4 -11.75 3.96 3.57
CA VAL A 4 -12.11 4.60 4.84
C VAL A 4 -10.90 5.33 5.39
N LEU A 5 -11.02 6.64 5.50
CA LEU A 5 -9.97 7.48 6.07
C LEU A 5 -10.19 7.66 7.56
N SER A 6 -9.10 7.65 8.32
CA SER A 6 -9.14 7.82 9.77
C SER A 6 -8.17 8.90 10.22
N GLN A 7 -8.65 9.87 10.99
CA GLN A 7 -7.80 10.90 11.57
C GLN A 7 -6.96 10.37 12.75
N SER A 8 -7.36 9.26 13.34
CA SER A 8 -6.59 8.62 14.41
C SER A 8 -5.40 7.84 13.88
N ASN A 9 -5.38 7.51 12.58
CA ASN A 9 -4.24 6.90 11.92
C ASN A 9 -3.15 7.97 11.72
N PRO A 10 -1.91 7.75 12.18
CA PRO A 10 -0.84 8.74 12.04
C PRO A 10 -0.37 8.94 10.61
N ASP A 11 -0.69 8.03 9.69
CA ASP A 11 -0.29 8.17 8.29
C ASP A 11 -1.00 9.32 7.60
N PRO A 12 -0.31 10.04 6.70
CA PRO A 12 -0.96 11.06 5.87
C PRO A 12 -2.12 10.47 5.06
N MET A 13 -3.10 11.31 4.72
CA MET A 13 -4.30 10.88 3.97
C MET A 13 -3.94 10.22 2.64
N TYR A 14 -2.97 10.78 1.88
CA TYR A 14 -2.58 10.17 0.60
C TYR A 14 -2.05 8.74 0.79
N LYS A 15 -1.32 8.48 1.89
CA LYS A 15 -0.79 7.16 2.18
C LYS A 15 -1.90 6.18 2.57
N GLN A 16 -2.88 6.63 3.33
CA GLN A 16 -4.06 5.81 3.64
C GLN A 16 -4.81 5.40 2.37
N VAL A 17 -4.92 6.30 1.39
CA VAL A 17 -5.53 5.99 0.11
C VAL A 17 -4.69 4.98 -0.67
N THR A 18 -3.38 5.22 -0.82
CA THR A 18 -2.51 4.28 -1.57
C THR A 18 -2.50 2.90 -0.95
N ASP A 19 -2.39 2.81 0.38
CA ASP A 19 -2.33 1.52 1.07
C ASP A 19 -3.62 0.72 0.88
N GLN A 20 -4.79 1.38 0.96
CA GLN A 20 -6.07 0.70 0.78
C GLN A 20 -6.31 0.26 -0.66
N VAL A 21 -5.85 1.04 -1.64
CA VAL A 21 -5.91 0.62 -3.05
C VAL A 21 -5.01 -0.59 -3.28
N LYS A 22 -3.80 -0.57 -2.75
CA LYS A 22 -2.86 -1.70 -2.85
C LYS A 22 -3.45 -2.95 -2.20
N ASP A 23 -4.06 -2.82 -1.03
CA ASP A 23 -4.70 -3.94 -0.34
C ASP A 23 -5.85 -4.52 -1.15
N ALA A 24 -6.67 -3.67 -1.76
CA ALA A 24 -7.78 -4.10 -2.61
C ALA A 24 -7.29 -4.85 -3.86
N ILE A 25 -6.18 -4.42 -4.43
CA ILE A 25 -5.56 -5.10 -5.57
C ILE A 25 -4.99 -6.45 -5.12
N ALA A 26 -4.30 -6.48 -3.99
CA ALA A 26 -3.70 -7.70 -3.45
C ALA A 26 -4.76 -8.76 -3.09
N SER A 27 -5.90 -8.34 -2.54
CA SER A 27 -6.99 -9.24 -2.15
C SER A 27 -7.84 -9.70 -3.32
N GLY A 28 -7.75 -9.04 -4.48
CA GLY A 28 -8.56 -9.33 -5.64
C GLY A 28 -9.90 -8.57 -5.67
N ASP A 29 -10.16 -7.68 -4.73
CA ASP A 29 -11.34 -6.79 -4.77
C ASP A 29 -11.28 -5.86 -5.97
N LEU A 30 -10.08 -5.38 -6.29
CA LEU A 30 -9.80 -4.70 -7.55
C LEU A 30 -9.04 -5.64 -8.47
N LYS A 31 -9.57 -5.83 -9.66
CA LYS A 31 -9.00 -6.74 -10.65
C LYS A 31 -8.28 -5.96 -11.75
N PRO A 32 -7.32 -6.59 -12.45
CA PRO A 32 -6.69 -5.96 -13.61
C PRO A 32 -7.74 -5.40 -14.57
N ASN A 33 -7.46 -4.23 -15.09
CA ASN A 33 -8.32 -3.46 -16.00
C ASN A 33 -9.58 -2.85 -15.38
N ASP A 34 -9.82 -3.03 -14.08
CA ASP A 34 -10.92 -2.32 -13.42
C ASP A 34 -10.66 -0.83 -13.46
N LYS A 35 -11.70 -0.07 -13.77
CA LYS A 35 -11.62 1.39 -13.78
C LYS A 35 -11.73 1.93 -12.37
N LEU A 36 -10.81 2.83 -12.03
CA LEU A 36 -10.84 3.54 -10.75
C LEU A 36 -11.71 4.78 -10.85
N PRO A 37 -12.26 5.26 -9.72
CA PRO A 37 -12.92 6.58 -9.71
C PRO A 37 -11.95 7.66 -10.22
N SER A 38 -12.49 8.71 -10.84
CA SER A 38 -11.66 9.85 -11.19
C SER A 38 -11.14 10.53 -9.92
N ILE A 39 -10.06 11.30 -10.05
CA ILE A 39 -9.50 12.08 -8.95
C ILE A 39 -10.60 12.95 -8.31
N ARG A 40 -11.40 13.62 -9.15
CA ARG A 40 -12.49 14.47 -8.67
C ARG A 40 -13.57 13.69 -7.94
N GLN A 41 -13.97 12.54 -8.47
CA GLN A 41 -15.00 11.69 -7.86
C GLN A 41 -14.54 11.18 -6.50
N LEU A 42 -13.31 10.68 -6.42
CA LEU A 42 -12.78 10.14 -5.17
C LEU A 42 -12.57 11.23 -4.12
N ALA A 43 -12.02 12.38 -4.53
CA ALA A 43 -11.85 13.52 -3.63
C ALA A 43 -13.19 13.97 -3.04
N ARG A 44 -14.22 14.04 -3.87
CA ARG A 44 -15.57 14.41 -3.44
C ARG A 44 -16.16 13.36 -2.49
N SER A 45 -16.02 12.09 -2.85
CA SER A 45 -16.52 10.98 -2.06
C SER A 45 -15.88 10.91 -0.67
N LEU A 46 -14.57 11.13 -0.58
CA LEU A 46 -13.81 11.08 0.66
C LEU A 46 -13.76 12.42 1.40
N LYS A 47 -14.26 13.50 0.79
CA LYS A 47 -14.25 14.87 1.34
C LYS A 47 -12.84 15.35 1.67
N ILE A 48 -11.91 15.09 0.77
CA ILE A 48 -10.52 15.57 0.85
C ILE A 48 -10.12 16.27 -0.43
N SER A 49 -8.95 16.91 -0.44
CA SER A 49 -8.52 17.70 -1.59
C SER A 49 -8.18 16.82 -2.79
N MET A 50 -8.40 17.37 -3.99
CA MET A 50 -7.99 16.72 -5.24
C MET A 50 -6.47 16.55 -5.32
N ILE A 51 -5.71 17.46 -4.72
CA ILE A 51 -4.24 17.37 -4.67
C ILE A 51 -3.81 16.10 -3.93
N THR A 52 -4.46 15.78 -2.82
CA THR A 52 -4.18 14.56 -2.04
C THR A 52 -4.44 13.31 -2.86
N ILE A 53 -5.57 13.23 -3.54
CA ILE A 53 -5.90 12.09 -4.40
C ILE A 53 -4.95 12.00 -5.59
N LYS A 54 -4.64 13.14 -6.21
CA LYS A 54 -3.69 13.19 -7.33
C LYS A 54 -2.33 12.62 -6.93
N ARG A 55 -1.85 13.00 -5.74
CA ARG A 55 -0.59 12.44 -5.20
C ARG A 55 -0.66 10.93 -5.03
N ALA A 56 -1.77 10.45 -4.44
CA ALA A 56 -1.96 9.02 -4.24
C ALA A 56 -1.95 8.26 -5.57
N TYR A 57 -2.69 8.75 -6.56
CA TYR A 57 -2.75 8.11 -7.89
C TYR A 57 -1.40 8.16 -8.61
N LEU A 58 -0.68 9.26 -8.47
CA LEU A 58 0.66 9.37 -9.07
C LEU A 58 1.63 8.36 -8.45
N ASP A 59 1.61 8.21 -7.13
CA ASP A 59 2.43 7.22 -6.43
C ASP A 59 2.07 5.79 -6.88
N LEU A 60 0.77 5.47 -6.97
CA LEU A 60 0.30 4.17 -7.44
C LEU A 60 0.72 3.89 -8.88
N GLU A 61 0.67 4.90 -9.75
CA GLU A 61 1.10 4.77 -11.13
C GLU A 61 2.61 4.54 -11.22
N ASN A 62 3.39 5.31 -10.47
CA ASN A 62 4.85 5.18 -10.44
C ASN A 62 5.30 3.82 -9.92
N GLU A 63 4.55 3.23 -9.01
CA GLU A 63 4.83 1.90 -8.46
C GLU A 63 4.24 0.76 -9.33
N GLY A 64 3.52 1.08 -10.40
CA GLY A 64 3.00 0.09 -11.34
C GLY A 64 1.69 -0.56 -10.95
N TYR A 65 0.98 -0.04 -9.95
CA TYR A 65 -0.32 -0.59 -9.55
C TYR A 65 -1.47 -0.16 -10.44
N ILE A 66 -1.39 1.05 -10.98
CA ILE A 66 -2.40 1.59 -11.86
C ILE A 66 -1.75 2.20 -13.10
N LEU A 67 -2.56 2.41 -14.14
CA LEU A 67 -2.15 3.12 -15.34
C LEU A 67 -3.23 4.11 -15.75
N THR A 68 -2.80 5.21 -16.35
CA THR A 68 -3.69 6.23 -16.89
C THR A 68 -3.76 6.09 -18.39
N ARG A 69 -4.99 6.03 -18.92
CA ARG A 69 -5.26 6.07 -20.36
C ARG A 69 -5.85 7.43 -20.71
N ALA A 70 -5.17 8.13 -21.59
CA ALA A 70 -5.58 9.50 -21.98
C ALA A 70 -7.04 9.54 -22.43
N GLY A 71 -7.82 10.46 -21.83
CA GLY A 71 -9.24 10.63 -22.14
C GLY A 71 -10.16 9.54 -21.60
N MET A 72 -9.63 8.49 -20.98
CA MET A 72 -10.42 7.35 -20.49
C MET A 72 -10.40 7.21 -18.97
N GLY A 73 -9.35 7.64 -18.30
CA GLY A 73 -9.21 7.57 -16.85
C GLY A 73 -8.08 6.66 -16.38
N SER A 74 -8.15 6.28 -15.12
CA SER A 74 -7.17 5.40 -14.47
C SER A 74 -7.74 4.00 -14.28
N PHE A 75 -6.89 3.01 -14.49
CA PHE A 75 -7.27 1.60 -14.46
C PHE A 75 -6.25 0.82 -13.64
N VAL A 76 -6.71 -0.27 -13.02
CA VAL A 76 -5.81 -1.21 -12.36
C VAL A 76 -4.92 -1.86 -13.42
N ALA A 77 -3.59 -1.79 -13.21
CA ALA A 77 -2.63 -2.42 -14.10
C ALA A 77 -2.67 -3.94 -13.96
N GLU A 78 -2.22 -4.65 -15.00
CA GLU A 78 -1.97 -6.08 -14.85
C GLU A 78 -0.74 -6.24 -13.96
N VAL A 79 -0.96 -6.73 -12.74
CA VAL A 79 0.09 -6.98 -11.79
C VAL A 79 0.37 -8.48 -11.79
N ASP A 80 1.61 -8.85 -12.07
CA ASP A 80 2.08 -10.20 -11.83
C ASP A 80 2.11 -10.42 -10.31
N ARG A 81 1.18 -11.24 -9.80
CA ARG A 81 1.05 -11.50 -8.36
C ARG A 81 2.33 -12.06 -7.76
N GLN A 82 3.04 -12.92 -8.51
CA GLN A 82 4.29 -13.50 -8.02
C GLN A 82 5.38 -12.42 -7.89
N ASN A 83 5.50 -11.54 -8.88
CA ASN A 83 6.44 -10.43 -8.83
C ASN A 83 6.10 -9.45 -7.71
N LEU A 84 4.81 -9.16 -7.50
CA LEU A 84 4.37 -8.31 -6.38
C LEU A 84 4.75 -8.94 -5.04
N ARG A 85 4.50 -10.23 -4.88
CA ARG A 85 4.86 -10.98 -3.67
C ARG A 85 6.37 -10.92 -3.41
N ASP A 86 7.18 -11.13 -4.43
CA ASP A 86 8.63 -11.10 -4.32
C ASP A 86 9.13 -9.73 -3.90
N ARG A 87 8.57 -8.66 -4.46
CA ARG A 87 8.91 -7.29 -4.07
C ARG A 87 8.52 -6.99 -2.62
N LYS A 88 7.35 -7.45 -2.19
CA LYS A 88 6.91 -7.29 -0.80
C LYS A 88 7.80 -8.05 0.18
N LEU A 89 8.20 -9.27 -0.17
CA LEU A 89 9.14 -10.03 0.64
C LEU A 89 10.47 -9.28 0.80
N GLN A 90 10.94 -8.63 -0.27
CA GLN A 90 12.16 -7.85 -0.18
C GLN A 90 12.00 -6.62 0.73
N GLU A 91 10.87 -5.92 0.63
CA GLU A 91 10.56 -4.79 1.52
C GLU A 91 10.56 -5.23 3.00
N PHE A 92 9.89 -6.35 3.30
CA PHE A 92 9.84 -6.88 4.66
C PHE A 92 11.21 -7.35 5.13
N ARG A 93 12.02 -7.92 4.25
CA ARG A 93 13.40 -8.29 4.58
C ARG A 93 14.20 -7.07 5.02
N ASP A 94 14.06 -5.96 4.30
CA ASP A 94 14.76 -4.72 4.63
C ASP A 94 14.28 -4.16 5.98
N GLU A 95 12.98 -4.20 6.24
CA GLU A 95 12.42 -3.77 7.53
C GLU A 95 12.92 -4.65 8.68
N LEU A 96 12.90 -5.98 8.51
CA LEU A 96 13.41 -6.91 9.52
C LEU A 96 14.90 -6.72 9.77
N THR A 97 15.67 -6.43 8.74
CA THR A 97 17.10 -6.13 8.88
C THR A 97 17.31 -4.90 9.78
N ARG A 98 16.50 -3.86 9.59
CA ARG A 98 16.58 -2.67 10.46
C ARG A 98 16.19 -2.98 11.90
N ILE A 99 15.15 -3.80 12.10
CA ILE A 99 14.70 -4.23 13.42
C ILE A 99 15.81 -5.03 14.12
N ILE A 100 16.41 -5.99 13.43
CA ILE A 100 17.49 -6.81 13.96
C ILE A 100 18.68 -5.95 14.40
N ARG A 101 19.09 -5.00 13.57
CA ARG A 101 20.19 -4.09 13.88
C ARG A 101 19.86 -3.21 15.09
N ARG A 102 18.65 -2.68 15.16
CA ARG A 102 18.22 -1.85 16.29
C ARG A 102 18.18 -2.64 17.59
N GLY A 103 17.74 -3.89 17.52
CA GLY A 103 17.67 -4.77 18.69
C GLY A 103 19.01 -5.07 19.30
N ARG A 104 20.07 -5.14 18.49
CA ARG A 104 21.43 -5.39 18.98
C ARG A 104 21.89 -4.34 20.02
N LYS A 105 21.43 -3.10 19.87
CA LYS A 105 21.76 -2.02 20.81
C LYS A 105 21.23 -2.27 22.21
N PHE A 106 20.21 -3.12 22.34
CA PHE A 106 19.57 -3.44 23.61
C PHE A 106 19.85 -4.89 24.06
N GLY A 107 20.81 -5.56 23.41
CA GLY A 107 21.12 -6.96 23.70
C GLY A 107 20.06 -7.94 23.23
N ILE A 108 19.14 -7.50 22.38
CA ILE A 108 18.11 -8.37 21.81
C ILE A 108 18.71 -9.16 20.66
N THR A 109 18.64 -10.50 20.76
CA THR A 109 19.22 -11.41 19.78
C THR A 109 18.24 -11.78 18.68
N ARG A 110 18.76 -12.36 17.59
CA ARG A 110 17.92 -12.92 16.53
C ARG A 110 16.97 -14.01 17.07
N ALA A 111 17.45 -14.80 18.03
CA ALA A 111 16.63 -15.84 18.66
C ALA A 111 15.45 -15.22 19.44
N ASP A 112 15.68 -14.11 20.12
CA ASP A 112 14.61 -13.37 20.79
C ASP A 112 13.53 -12.93 19.81
N LEU A 113 13.95 -12.36 18.68
CA LEU A 113 13.03 -11.88 17.64
C LEU A 113 12.29 -13.04 16.97
N ALA A 114 12.96 -14.15 16.73
CA ALA A 114 12.33 -15.35 16.18
C ALA A 114 11.23 -15.88 17.10
N ARG A 115 11.44 -15.84 18.41
CA ARG A 115 10.41 -16.21 19.38
C ARG A 115 9.21 -15.29 19.33
N ILE A 116 9.44 -13.99 19.16
CA ILE A 116 8.35 -13.02 19.00
C ILE A 116 7.53 -13.34 17.76
N VAL A 117 8.18 -13.58 16.62
CA VAL A 117 7.50 -13.92 15.37
C VAL A 117 6.63 -15.15 15.54
N GLN A 118 7.14 -16.19 16.18
CA GLN A 118 6.39 -17.44 16.40
C GLN A 118 5.22 -17.26 17.38
N ALA A 119 5.33 -16.33 18.30
CA ALA A 119 4.29 -16.07 19.30
C ALA A 119 3.18 -15.17 18.79
N ILE A 120 3.40 -14.42 17.70
CA ILE A 120 2.39 -13.55 17.08
C ILE A 120 1.35 -14.44 16.39
N GLU A 121 0.09 -14.29 16.79
CA GLU A 121 -1.04 -14.95 16.14
C GLU A 121 -1.53 -14.11 14.95
N GLU A 122 -1.88 -14.81 13.90
CA GLU A 122 -2.46 -14.18 12.69
C GLU A 122 -3.94 -13.81 12.90
#